data_f55d8a0673bd1f580e19cef0584ef687
#
_entry.id   f55d8a0673bd1f580e19cef0584ef687
#
_cell.length_a   1.000
_cell.length_b   1.000
_cell.length_c   1.000
_cell.angle_alpha   90.00
_cell.angle_beta   90.00
_cell.angle_gamma   90.00
#
_symmetry.space_group_name_H-M   'P 1'
#
loop_
_entity.id
_entity.type
_entity.pdbx_description
1 polymer ?
#
loop_
_entity_poly.entity_id
_entity_poly.type
_entity_poly.pdbx_seq_one_letter_code
_entity_poly.pdbx_strand_id
1 'polypeptide(L)'
;MKKAFLLVFAIACTHFLFAQPQQANQPATDPANAQAPYLRFPTLPPFHLLKLDSATFLTKDDVKKHRRTIIMFFSPDCDHCKRQTDSILADFDHFKDIEIVMATYQPFPEMKEFYAHYRLSEHPNIKMGRDEKFFLVPYYKIRNLPYLALYDKKGNLITTFEGTQKTSTILNAFEQKEHGE
;
A
#
# COMPACT_ATOMS: atom_id res chain seq x y z
N MET A 1 63.90 67.64 -23.83
CA MET A 1 62.53 68.08 -23.94
C MET A 1 61.69 66.90 -24.35
N LYS A 2 61.15 66.10 -23.41
CA LYS A 2 60.11 65.10 -23.67
C LYS A 2 59.35 64.96 -22.41
N LYS A 3 58.10 65.46 -22.40
CA LYS A 3 57.16 65.36 -21.23
C LYS A 3 56.60 63.97 -21.22
N ALA A 4 56.83 63.27 -20.11
CA ALA A 4 56.18 61.97 -19.84
C ALA A 4 54.82 62.23 -19.18
N PHE A 5 53.77 61.73 -19.83
CA PHE A 5 52.36 61.76 -19.35
C PHE A 5 52.10 60.49 -18.62
N LEU A 6 51.96 60.61 -17.35
CA LEU A 6 51.56 59.46 -16.45
C LEU A 6 50.04 59.37 -16.48
N LEU A 7 49.51 58.33 -17.09
CA LEU A 7 48.10 57.96 -17.08
C LEU A 7 47.85 57.03 -15.89
N VAL A 8 47.18 57.55 -14.89
CA VAL A 8 46.72 56.75 -13.73
C VAL A 8 45.43 56.10 -14.14
N PHE A 9 45.47 54.77 -14.30
CA PHE A 9 44.29 53.97 -14.57
C PHE A 9 43.67 53.55 -13.25
N ALA A 10 42.56 54.20 -12.86
CA ALA A 10 41.76 53.83 -11.69
C ALA A 10 40.87 52.62 -12.05
N ILE A 11 41.24 51.44 -11.53
CA ILE A 11 40.41 50.23 -11.67
C ILE A 11 39.31 50.30 -10.61
N ALA A 12 38.11 50.62 -11.02
CA ALA A 12 36.90 50.50 -10.20
C ALA A 12 36.50 49.02 -10.12
N CYS A 13 36.85 48.35 -9.00
CA CYS A 13 36.29 47.00 -8.69
C CYS A 13 34.81 47.13 -8.29
N THR A 14 33.93 46.86 -9.24
CA THR A 14 32.52 46.65 -8.97
C THR A 14 32.32 45.25 -8.38
N HIS A 15 32.13 45.17 -7.04
CA HIS A 15 31.71 43.95 -6.40
C HIS A 15 30.26 43.62 -6.78
N PHE A 16 30.09 42.70 -7.71
CA PHE A 16 28.80 42.04 -7.93
C PHE A 16 28.55 41.12 -6.75
N LEU A 17 27.71 41.58 -5.81
CA LEU A 17 27.11 40.73 -4.78
C LEU A 17 26.12 39.79 -5.49
N PHE A 18 26.59 38.57 -5.79
CA PHE A 18 25.69 37.47 -6.10
C PHE A 18 24.88 37.14 -4.85
N ALA A 19 23.64 37.62 -4.79
CA ALA A 19 22.66 37.12 -3.83
C ALA A 19 22.39 35.65 -4.20
N GLN A 20 23.00 34.74 -3.47
CA GLN A 20 22.59 33.32 -3.52
C GLN A 20 21.15 33.23 -3.02
N PRO A 21 20.23 32.60 -3.79
CA PRO A 21 18.91 32.31 -3.26
C PRO A 21 19.11 31.42 -2.03
N GLN A 22 18.73 31.91 -0.86
CA GLN A 22 18.61 31.11 0.34
C GLN A 22 17.62 29.99 0.02
N GLN A 23 18.15 28.77 -0.20
CA GLN A 23 17.33 27.58 -0.13
C GLN A 23 16.71 27.57 1.27
N ALA A 24 15.41 27.85 1.31
CA ALA A 24 14.61 27.66 2.50
C ALA A 24 14.86 26.24 2.98
N ASN A 25 15.46 26.10 4.17
CA ASN A 25 15.59 24.85 4.88
C ASN A 25 14.18 24.30 5.11
N GLN A 26 13.66 23.56 4.14
CA GLN A 26 12.57 22.63 4.43
C GLN A 26 13.19 21.61 5.40
N PRO A 27 12.62 21.45 6.59
CA PRO A 27 13.08 20.40 7.49
C PRO A 27 12.96 19.09 6.70
N ALA A 28 14.11 18.44 6.47
CA ALA A 28 14.16 17.10 5.93
C ALA A 28 13.35 16.23 6.91
N THR A 29 12.12 15.89 6.55
CA THR A 29 11.32 14.92 7.30
C THR A 29 12.11 13.63 7.24
N ASP A 30 12.67 13.23 8.38
CA ASP A 30 13.37 11.96 8.55
C ASP A 30 12.47 10.85 7.98
N PRO A 31 12.94 10.08 6.97
CA PRO A 31 12.14 9.00 6.38
C PRO A 31 11.68 7.98 7.41
N ALA A 32 12.42 7.83 8.52
CA ALA A 32 12.06 6.96 9.64
C ALA A 32 10.85 7.48 10.43
N ASN A 33 10.56 8.78 10.39
CA ASN A 33 9.46 9.42 11.11
C ASN A 33 8.26 9.75 10.22
N ALA A 34 8.33 9.44 8.92
CA ALA A 34 7.23 9.65 7.99
C ALA A 34 6.08 8.69 8.33
N GLN A 35 4.90 9.24 8.60
CA GLN A 35 3.67 8.47 8.79
C GLN A 35 3.44 7.55 7.58
N ALA A 36 3.04 6.28 7.84
CA ALA A 36 2.79 5.32 6.77
C ALA A 36 1.74 5.87 5.78
N PRO A 37 1.91 5.62 4.46
CA PRO A 37 0.99 6.14 3.45
C PRO A 37 -0.48 5.82 3.72
N TYR A 38 -0.80 4.63 4.20
CA TYR A 38 -2.18 4.22 4.50
C TYR A 38 -2.84 5.01 5.64
N LEU A 39 -2.05 5.59 6.55
CA LEU A 39 -2.56 6.46 7.62
C LEU A 39 -2.79 7.91 7.14
N ARG A 40 -2.01 8.33 6.12
CA ARG A 40 -2.20 9.64 5.48
C ARG A 40 -3.35 9.65 4.50
N PHE A 41 -3.61 8.52 3.86
CA PHE A 41 -4.67 8.30 2.88
C PHE A 41 -5.47 7.06 3.31
N PRO A 42 -6.36 7.19 4.31
CA PRO A 42 -7.06 6.04 4.90
C PRO A 42 -8.23 5.58 4.02
N THR A 43 -7.95 5.36 2.74
CA THR A 43 -8.91 4.85 1.75
C THR A 43 -8.30 3.69 1.00
N LEU A 44 -9.16 2.92 0.30
CA LEU A 44 -8.71 1.78 -0.50
C LEU A 44 -7.58 2.23 -1.47
N PRO A 45 -6.37 1.63 -1.38
CA PRO A 45 -5.21 2.09 -2.14
C PRO A 45 -5.35 1.82 -3.64
N PRO A 46 -4.66 2.58 -4.49
CA PRO A 46 -4.64 2.36 -5.93
C PRO A 46 -3.71 1.19 -6.30
N PHE A 47 -4.01 -0.01 -5.80
CA PHE A 47 -3.23 -1.20 -6.14
C PHE A 47 -3.40 -1.60 -7.61
N HIS A 48 -2.41 -2.31 -8.13
CA HIS A 48 -2.36 -2.80 -9.50
C HIS A 48 -1.69 -4.17 -9.48
N LEU A 49 -2.49 -5.23 -9.37
CA LEU A 49 -2.04 -6.59 -9.16
C LEU A 49 -2.22 -7.42 -10.42
N LEU A 50 -1.18 -8.10 -10.90
CA LEU A 50 -1.26 -8.99 -12.05
C LEU A 50 -2.12 -10.21 -11.70
N LYS A 51 -3.20 -10.44 -12.47
CA LYS A 51 -4.13 -11.56 -12.25
C LYS A 51 -3.51 -12.90 -12.67
N LEU A 52 -4.23 -13.98 -12.37
CA LEU A 52 -3.82 -15.37 -12.66
C LEU A 52 -3.66 -15.67 -14.17
N ASP A 53 -4.23 -14.86 -15.05
CA ASP A 53 -4.06 -14.96 -16.50
C ASP A 53 -2.71 -14.42 -17.00
N SER A 54 -1.90 -13.81 -16.13
CA SER A 54 -0.60 -13.19 -16.43
C SER A 54 -0.65 -12.08 -17.47
N ALA A 55 -1.82 -11.50 -17.71
CA ALA A 55 -2.05 -10.50 -18.77
C ALA A 55 -2.87 -9.31 -18.30
N THR A 56 -3.88 -9.53 -17.45
CA THR A 56 -4.77 -8.49 -16.98
C THR A 56 -4.48 -8.13 -15.52
N PHE A 57 -4.95 -6.96 -15.10
CA PHE A 57 -4.69 -6.44 -13.76
C PHE A 57 -5.97 -6.35 -12.93
N LEU A 58 -5.84 -6.66 -11.66
CA LEU A 58 -6.81 -6.38 -10.63
C LEU A 58 -6.47 -5.03 -10.01
N THR A 59 -7.43 -4.11 -10.05
CA THR A 59 -7.30 -2.77 -9.52
C THR A 59 -8.39 -2.50 -8.47
N LYS A 60 -8.32 -1.35 -7.79
CA LYS A 60 -9.39 -0.93 -6.88
C LYS A 60 -10.77 -0.79 -7.56
N ASP A 61 -10.78 -0.53 -8.88
CA ASP A 61 -12.02 -0.36 -9.64
C ASP A 61 -12.73 -1.69 -9.93
N ASP A 62 -12.01 -2.82 -9.79
CA ASP A 62 -12.56 -4.17 -9.85
C ASP A 62 -13.21 -4.62 -8.52
N VAL A 63 -13.00 -3.87 -7.44
CA VAL A 63 -13.65 -4.13 -6.14
C VAL A 63 -15.09 -3.63 -6.20
N LYS A 64 -16.03 -4.48 -5.82
CA LYS A 64 -17.46 -4.12 -5.85
C LYS A 64 -17.74 -2.93 -4.93
N LYS A 65 -18.34 -1.90 -5.50
CA LYS A 65 -18.78 -0.72 -4.74
C LYS A 65 -19.82 -1.11 -3.69
N HIS A 66 -19.83 -0.35 -2.60
CA HIS A 66 -20.78 -0.54 -1.47
C HIS A 66 -20.67 -1.90 -0.77
N ARG A 67 -19.49 -2.54 -0.86
CA ARG A 67 -19.17 -3.73 -0.07
C ARG A 67 -18.01 -3.45 0.88
N ARG A 68 -18.03 -4.09 2.04
CA ARG A 68 -16.87 -4.17 2.93
C ARG A 68 -15.74 -4.89 2.18
N THR A 69 -14.51 -4.47 2.39
CA THR A 69 -13.35 -5.04 1.67
C THR A 69 -12.24 -5.40 2.65
N ILE A 70 -11.64 -6.55 2.43
CA ILE A 70 -10.40 -6.96 3.09
C ILE A 70 -9.30 -7.01 2.02
N ILE A 71 -8.19 -6.30 2.23
CA ILE A 71 -6.94 -6.60 1.53
C ILE A 71 -6.13 -7.52 2.43
N MET A 72 -5.84 -8.73 1.97
CA MET A 72 -4.97 -9.69 2.63
C MET A 72 -3.67 -9.82 1.86
N PHE A 73 -2.59 -9.29 2.44
CA PHE A 73 -1.25 -9.50 1.89
C PHE A 73 -0.63 -10.74 2.53
N PHE A 74 -0.13 -11.67 1.70
CA PHE A 74 0.27 -13.00 2.15
C PHE A 74 1.46 -13.56 1.37
N SER A 75 2.03 -14.67 1.86
CA SER A 75 2.96 -15.54 1.13
C SER A 75 2.38 -16.95 1.05
N PRO A 76 2.44 -17.62 -0.10
CA PRO A 76 1.93 -18.99 -0.27
C PRO A 76 2.59 -20.03 0.63
N ASP A 77 3.86 -19.85 0.99
CA ASP A 77 4.65 -20.72 1.87
C ASP A 77 4.47 -20.41 3.37
N CYS A 78 3.82 -19.31 3.71
CA CYS A 78 3.61 -18.87 5.09
C CYS A 78 2.50 -19.65 5.79
N ASP A 79 2.83 -20.44 6.82
CA ASP A 79 1.84 -21.25 7.56
C ASP A 79 0.76 -20.41 8.27
N HIS A 80 1.10 -19.20 8.73
CA HIS A 80 0.12 -18.29 9.31
C HIS A 80 -0.89 -17.83 8.25
N CYS A 81 -0.45 -17.60 7.01
CA CYS A 81 -1.31 -17.22 5.90
C CYS A 81 -2.24 -18.37 5.48
N LYS A 82 -1.69 -19.60 5.44
CA LYS A 82 -2.49 -20.81 5.18
C LYS A 82 -3.59 -20.95 6.22
N ARG A 83 -3.26 -20.89 7.51
CA ARG A 83 -4.25 -20.94 8.61
C ARG A 83 -5.30 -19.83 8.54
N GLN A 84 -4.89 -18.62 8.15
CA GLN A 84 -5.85 -17.53 7.98
C GLN A 84 -6.82 -17.81 6.83
N THR A 85 -6.32 -18.34 5.72
CA THR A 85 -7.14 -18.73 4.57
C THR A 85 -8.09 -19.86 4.95
N ASP A 86 -7.59 -20.92 5.61
CA ASP A 86 -8.42 -22.02 6.12
C ASP A 86 -9.56 -21.51 7.02
N SER A 87 -9.25 -20.60 7.96
CA SER A 87 -10.24 -20.04 8.87
C SER A 87 -11.31 -19.22 8.15
N ILE A 88 -10.93 -18.40 7.17
CA ILE A 88 -11.89 -17.63 6.38
C ILE A 88 -12.78 -18.56 5.54
N LEU A 89 -12.21 -19.59 4.92
CA LEU A 89 -12.97 -20.53 4.11
C LEU A 89 -13.89 -21.44 4.95
N ALA A 90 -13.45 -21.86 6.13
CA ALA A 90 -14.29 -22.62 7.05
C ALA A 90 -15.51 -21.82 7.55
N ASP A 91 -15.38 -20.51 7.67
CA ASP A 91 -16.42 -19.59 8.14
C ASP A 91 -16.99 -18.72 7.00
N PHE A 92 -16.88 -19.21 5.77
CA PHE A 92 -17.12 -18.41 4.53
C PHE A 92 -18.51 -17.80 4.45
N ASP A 93 -19.52 -18.41 5.05
CA ASP A 93 -20.88 -17.90 5.05
C ASP A 93 -20.96 -16.47 5.62
N HIS A 94 -20.14 -16.13 6.59
CA HIS A 94 -20.06 -14.79 7.18
C HIS A 94 -19.24 -13.81 6.31
N PHE A 95 -18.48 -14.31 5.33
CA PHE A 95 -17.65 -13.52 4.45
C PHE A 95 -18.24 -13.31 3.04
N LYS A 96 -19.40 -13.90 2.72
CA LYS A 96 -20.04 -13.84 1.38
C LYS A 96 -20.25 -12.41 0.87
N ASP A 97 -20.53 -11.47 1.78
CA ASP A 97 -20.78 -10.07 1.44
C ASP A 97 -19.56 -9.16 1.61
N ILE A 98 -18.39 -9.73 1.82
CA ILE A 98 -17.13 -9.02 1.96
C ILE A 98 -16.26 -9.33 0.73
N GLU A 99 -15.78 -8.32 0.03
CA GLU A 99 -14.78 -8.51 -1.03
C GLU A 99 -13.42 -8.76 -0.40
N ILE A 100 -12.74 -9.82 -0.81
CA ILE A 100 -11.41 -10.18 -0.31
C ILE A 100 -10.41 -10.09 -1.47
N VAL A 101 -9.47 -9.18 -1.36
CA VAL A 101 -8.36 -9.02 -2.30
C VAL A 101 -7.12 -9.65 -1.70
N MET A 102 -6.72 -10.80 -2.20
CA MET A 102 -5.50 -11.49 -1.80
C MET A 102 -4.34 -11.04 -2.67
N ALA A 103 -3.30 -10.49 -2.07
CA ALA A 103 -2.13 -9.97 -2.77
C ALA A 103 -0.85 -10.63 -2.27
N THR A 104 0.03 -10.97 -3.20
CA THR A 104 1.36 -11.53 -2.90
C THR A 104 2.38 -10.96 -3.88
N TYR A 105 3.66 -10.90 -3.48
CA TYR A 105 4.75 -10.60 -4.41
C TYR A 105 5.50 -11.86 -4.86
N GLN A 106 5.14 -13.01 -4.31
CA GLN A 106 5.80 -14.28 -4.59
C GLN A 106 5.68 -14.68 -6.08
N PRO A 107 6.52 -15.61 -6.56
CA PRO A 107 6.50 -16.09 -7.93
C PRO A 107 5.12 -16.52 -8.39
N PHE A 108 4.83 -16.24 -9.64
CA PHE A 108 3.52 -16.51 -10.22
C PHE A 108 3.08 -17.99 -10.14
N PRO A 109 3.98 -18.99 -10.33
CA PRO A 109 3.62 -20.39 -10.13
C PRO A 109 3.11 -20.69 -8.72
N GLU A 110 3.76 -20.18 -7.68
CA GLU A 110 3.37 -20.37 -6.28
C GLU A 110 2.00 -19.75 -5.98
N MET A 111 1.73 -18.56 -6.53
CA MET A 111 0.43 -17.91 -6.41
C MET A 111 -0.67 -18.76 -7.07
N LYS A 112 -0.42 -19.32 -8.26
CA LYS A 112 -1.36 -20.20 -8.96
C LYS A 112 -1.64 -21.49 -8.20
N GLU A 113 -0.60 -22.11 -7.66
CA GLU A 113 -0.71 -23.33 -6.86
C GLU A 113 -1.56 -23.08 -5.61
N PHE A 114 -1.30 -21.98 -4.89
CA PHE A 114 -2.09 -21.57 -3.74
C PHE A 114 -3.57 -21.36 -4.11
N TYR A 115 -3.84 -20.65 -5.21
CA TYR A 115 -5.19 -20.40 -5.69
C TYR A 115 -5.94 -21.70 -6.00
N ALA A 116 -5.28 -22.65 -6.67
CA ALA A 116 -5.86 -23.94 -7.01
C ALA A 116 -6.05 -24.81 -5.77
N HIS A 117 -5.07 -24.87 -4.86
CA HIS A 117 -5.12 -25.66 -3.63
C HIS A 117 -6.33 -25.29 -2.75
N TYR A 118 -6.59 -23.99 -2.59
CA TYR A 118 -7.72 -23.48 -1.81
C TYR A 118 -9.03 -23.37 -2.61
N ARG A 119 -9.05 -23.81 -3.86
CA ARG A 119 -10.21 -23.73 -4.76
C ARG A 119 -10.87 -22.35 -4.77
N LEU A 120 -10.06 -21.29 -4.77
CA LEU A 120 -10.55 -19.92 -4.65
C LEU A 120 -11.43 -19.48 -5.81
N SER A 121 -11.45 -20.21 -6.94
CA SER A 121 -12.39 -20.03 -8.05
C SER A 121 -13.85 -20.26 -7.65
N GLU A 122 -14.12 -21.04 -6.61
CA GLU A 122 -15.47 -21.30 -6.10
C GLU A 122 -16.02 -20.12 -5.27
N HIS A 123 -15.17 -19.12 -4.97
CA HIS A 123 -15.48 -17.97 -4.12
C HIS A 123 -15.38 -16.65 -4.91
N PRO A 124 -16.44 -16.21 -5.58
CA PRO A 124 -16.38 -15.10 -6.55
C PRO A 124 -16.10 -13.72 -5.92
N ASN A 125 -16.21 -13.59 -4.60
CA ASN A 125 -15.83 -12.41 -3.84
C ASN A 125 -14.37 -12.44 -3.34
N ILE A 126 -13.63 -13.54 -3.61
CA ILE A 126 -12.18 -13.61 -3.38
C ILE A 126 -11.47 -13.39 -4.71
N LYS A 127 -10.65 -12.35 -4.76
CA LYS A 127 -9.84 -12.00 -5.94
C LYS A 127 -8.37 -12.08 -5.55
N MET A 128 -7.54 -12.57 -6.44
CA MET A 128 -6.11 -12.72 -6.17
C MET A 128 -5.27 -12.11 -7.29
N GLY A 129 -4.13 -11.52 -6.90
CA GLY A 129 -3.18 -11.00 -7.87
C GLY A 129 -1.80 -10.78 -7.27
N ARG A 130 -0.81 -10.68 -8.15
CA ARG A 130 0.59 -10.48 -7.81
C ARG A 130 0.96 -9.00 -7.81
N ASP A 131 1.48 -8.53 -6.70
CA ASP A 131 2.04 -7.18 -6.55
C ASP A 131 3.47 -7.13 -7.11
N GLU A 132 3.60 -7.04 -8.43
CA GLU A 132 4.89 -7.05 -9.12
C GLU A 132 5.75 -5.81 -8.81
N LYS A 133 5.12 -4.71 -8.43
CA LYS A 133 5.79 -3.43 -8.15
C LYS A 133 6.12 -3.24 -6.68
N PHE A 134 5.88 -4.24 -5.84
CA PHE A 134 6.08 -4.14 -4.39
C PHE A 134 5.40 -2.91 -3.75
N PHE A 135 4.23 -2.54 -4.27
CA PHE A 135 3.53 -1.34 -3.85
C PHE A 135 2.95 -1.46 -2.43
N LEU A 136 2.30 -2.60 -2.11
CA LEU A 136 1.55 -2.75 -0.86
C LEU A 136 2.45 -2.85 0.38
N VAL A 137 3.62 -3.48 0.28
CA VAL A 137 4.53 -3.65 1.41
C VAL A 137 4.98 -2.31 2.01
N PRO A 138 5.55 -1.36 1.26
CA PRO A 138 5.92 -0.05 1.80
C PRO A 138 4.69 0.84 2.08
N TYR A 139 3.58 0.67 1.34
CA TYR A 139 2.35 1.43 1.56
C TYR A 139 1.79 1.20 2.96
N TYR A 140 1.69 -0.06 3.38
CA TYR A 140 1.19 -0.45 4.70
C TYR A 140 2.29 -0.56 5.76
N LYS A 141 3.57 -0.47 5.39
CA LYS A 141 4.72 -0.79 6.26
C LYS A 141 4.61 -2.20 6.86
N ILE A 142 4.25 -3.19 6.04
CA ILE A 142 4.03 -4.58 6.46
C ILE A 142 5.30 -5.17 7.07
N ARG A 143 5.17 -5.77 8.26
CA ARG A 143 6.27 -6.45 8.97
C ARG A 143 6.00 -7.92 9.16
N ASN A 144 4.75 -8.31 9.41
CA ASN A 144 4.34 -9.68 9.65
C ASN A 144 3.20 -10.10 8.73
N LEU A 145 3.17 -11.40 8.35
CA LEU A 145 2.15 -11.98 7.49
C LEU A 145 1.28 -12.99 8.27
N PRO A 146 0.02 -13.17 7.86
CA PRO A 146 -0.70 -12.35 6.89
C PRO A 146 -0.90 -10.92 7.41
N TYR A 147 -1.00 -9.95 6.50
CA TYR A 147 -1.42 -8.60 6.83
C TYR A 147 -2.83 -8.37 6.31
N LEU A 148 -3.71 -7.86 7.13
CA LEU A 148 -5.11 -7.61 6.79
C LEU A 148 -5.39 -6.12 6.92
N ALA A 149 -5.94 -5.49 5.88
CA ALA A 149 -6.47 -4.12 5.94
C ALA A 149 -7.96 -4.17 5.63
N LEU A 150 -8.78 -3.66 6.55
CA LEU A 150 -10.24 -3.71 6.50
C LEU A 150 -10.79 -2.35 6.11
N TYR A 151 -11.69 -2.35 5.14
CA TYR A 151 -12.32 -1.14 4.59
C TYR A 151 -13.84 -1.22 4.67
N ASP A 152 -14.47 -0.12 5.02
CA ASP A 152 -15.93 0.03 5.05
C ASP A 152 -16.56 0.02 3.63
N LYS A 153 -17.89 0.09 3.56
CA LYS A 153 -18.64 0.13 2.29
C LYS A 153 -18.37 1.39 1.45
N LYS A 154 -17.77 2.43 2.04
CA LYS A 154 -17.35 3.67 1.37
C LYS A 154 -15.90 3.61 0.90
N GLY A 155 -15.18 2.54 1.27
CA GLY A 155 -13.76 2.35 0.99
C GLY A 155 -12.83 3.07 1.97
N ASN A 156 -13.33 3.51 3.14
CA ASN A 156 -12.48 4.09 4.18
C ASN A 156 -11.87 2.98 5.04
N LEU A 157 -10.63 3.17 5.44
CA LEU A 157 -9.94 2.24 6.32
C LEU A 157 -10.61 2.19 7.69
N ILE A 158 -10.90 0.98 8.15
CA ILE A 158 -11.40 0.71 9.50
C ILE A 158 -10.23 0.43 10.44
N THR A 159 -9.45 -0.59 10.10
CA THR A 159 -8.29 -1.04 10.90
C THR A 159 -7.38 -1.93 10.08
N THR A 160 -6.23 -2.27 10.66
CA THR A 160 -5.29 -3.25 10.10
C THR A 160 -4.88 -4.25 11.15
N PHE A 161 -4.54 -5.47 10.72
CA PHE A 161 -4.02 -6.54 11.58
C PHE A 161 -2.75 -7.15 10.97
N GLU A 162 -1.83 -7.54 11.81
CA GLU A 162 -0.66 -8.36 11.45
C GLU A 162 -0.77 -9.73 12.11
N GLY A 163 -0.39 -10.77 11.38
CA GLY A 163 -0.52 -12.17 11.82
C GLY A 163 -1.94 -12.71 11.75
N THR A 164 -2.09 -13.98 12.08
CA THR A 164 -3.37 -14.70 12.03
C THR A 164 -4.38 -14.12 13.02
N GLN A 165 -5.59 -13.82 12.55
CA GLN A 165 -6.72 -13.33 13.35
C GLN A 165 -7.84 -14.36 13.40
N LYS A 166 -8.59 -14.38 14.50
CA LYS A 166 -9.87 -15.10 14.55
C LYS A 166 -10.87 -14.45 13.61
N THR A 167 -11.69 -15.24 12.91
CA THR A 167 -12.74 -14.71 12.02
C THR A 167 -13.68 -13.77 12.76
N SER A 168 -14.05 -14.09 14.00
CA SER A 168 -14.86 -13.22 14.85
C SER A 168 -14.22 -11.86 15.12
N THR A 169 -12.89 -11.79 15.30
CA THR A 169 -12.18 -10.51 15.47
C THR A 169 -12.29 -9.65 14.21
N ILE A 170 -12.14 -10.27 13.03
CA ILE A 170 -12.27 -9.57 11.74
C ILE A 170 -13.69 -9.05 11.55
N LEU A 171 -14.70 -9.88 11.79
CA LEU A 171 -16.11 -9.54 11.63
C LEU A 171 -16.55 -8.45 12.61
N ASN A 172 -16.18 -8.55 13.87
CA ASN A 172 -16.49 -7.55 14.90
C ASN A 172 -15.89 -6.17 14.57
N ALA A 173 -14.71 -6.11 13.92
CA ALA A 173 -14.14 -4.84 13.52
C ALA A 173 -15.00 -4.10 12.49
N PHE A 174 -15.72 -4.81 11.62
CA PHE A 174 -16.69 -4.20 10.70
C PHE A 174 -17.94 -3.70 11.42
N GLU A 175 -18.44 -4.45 12.42
CA GLU A 175 -19.65 -4.10 13.16
C GLU A 175 -19.45 -2.87 14.05
N GLN A 176 -18.32 -2.78 14.75
CA GLN A 176 -17.99 -1.64 15.62
C GLN A 176 -17.99 -0.31 14.86
N LYS A 177 -17.56 -0.32 13.60
CA LYS A 177 -17.57 0.88 12.76
C LYS A 177 -18.97 1.28 12.31
N GLU A 178 -19.85 0.31 12.03
CA GLU A 178 -21.26 0.58 11.63
C GLU A 178 -22.11 1.15 12.77
N HIS A 179 -21.77 0.87 14.03
CA HIS A 179 -22.50 1.36 15.23
C HIS A 179 -21.90 2.65 15.83
N GLY A 180 -20.75 3.12 15.34
CA GLY A 180 -20.05 4.30 15.82
C GLY A 180 -20.25 5.57 14.94
N GLU A 181 -21.07 5.47 13.90
CA GLU A 181 -21.46 6.62 13.03
C GLU A 181 -22.89 7.11 13.43
#